data_c83187f613ee7c0338e0f3baef205d7f
#
_entry.id   c83187f613ee7c0338e0f3baef205d7f
#
_cell.length_a   1.000
_cell.length_b   1.000
_cell.length_c   1.000
_cell.angle_alpha   90.00
_cell.angle_beta   90.00
_cell.angle_gamma   90.00
#
_symmetry.space_group_name_H-M   'P 1'
#
loop_
_entity.id
_entity.type
_entity.pdbx_description
1 polymer ?
#
loop_
_entity_poly.entity_id
_entity_poly.type
_entity_poly.pdbx_seq_one_letter_code
_entity_poly.pdbx_strand_id
1 'polypeptide(L)'
;VFSINSRWKVSLAADIQWDKLASTNYSASRTTAISAVSTSFNLNRLSLNAAAEYSGYFDKGQASRHAISPSVDFRVRTIDGLDLVGFARRAYRVPMFNELYYVGYGNPDLKPEDAWLTDLGVDFHRQVSRTWNLKAKVDGFYNILSNKITSAPTAEDPNIWLPYNIGRVRSIGLDLVTGTEFTYGEWKGEMDLRYSDQSAVDRTPDSYSYGQQIPYIAKHTVTASVKASWKGYELNPRWVLKSGRNDATGNLADWHTLDLTLSKTFRLRGPLSLGINIAAKNLLDCRYELVSGYT
;
A
#
# COMPACT_ATOMS: atom_id res chain seq x y z
N VAL A 1 -1.91 -25.74 -10.09
CA VAL A 1 -3.29 -25.60 -9.61
C VAL A 1 -4.03 -26.90 -9.83
N PHE A 2 -4.65 -27.44 -8.79
CA PHE A 2 -5.42 -28.67 -8.83
C PHE A 2 -6.89 -28.32 -8.57
N SER A 3 -7.79 -28.68 -9.50
CA SER A 3 -9.23 -28.53 -9.33
C SER A 3 -9.78 -29.80 -8.69
N ILE A 4 -10.24 -29.71 -7.43
CA ILE A 4 -10.88 -30.83 -6.74
C ILE A 4 -12.29 -31.03 -7.33
N ASN A 5 -12.98 -29.91 -7.57
CA ASN A 5 -14.24 -29.85 -8.29
C ASN A 5 -14.45 -28.42 -8.85
N SER A 6 -15.62 -28.13 -9.43
CA SER A 6 -15.92 -26.80 -9.99
C SER A 6 -15.92 -25.64 -8.97
N ARG A 7 -16.01 -25.96 -7.68
CA ARG A 7 -16.11 -24.96 -6.57
C ARG A 7 -14.83 -24.87 -5.75
N TRP A 8 -13.99 -25.89 -5.76
CA TRP A 8 -12.84 -26.00 -4.90
C TRP A 8 -11.56 -26.24 -5.71
N LYS A 9 -10.57 -25.34 -5.52
CA LYS A 9 -9.25 -25.40 -6.15
C LYS A 9 -8.19 -25.32 -5.08
N VAL A 10 -7.08 -26.01 -5.30
CA VAL A 10 -5.87 -25.94 -4.46
C VAL A 10 -4.69 -25.61 -5.36
N SER A 11 -3.81 -24.73 -4.90
CA SER A 11 -2.60 -24.34 -5.62
C SER A 11 -1.39 -24.52 -4.74
N LEU A 12 -0.28 -24.96 -5.33
CA LEU A 12 1.04 -25.02 -4.73
C LEU A 12 1.95 -24.10 -5.52
N ALA A 13 2.80 -23.36 -4.83
CA ALA A 13 3.83 -22.51 -5.42
C ALA A 13 5.15 -22.71 -4.66
N ALA A 14 6.26 -22.61 -5.37
CA ALA A 14 7.60 -22.54 -4.80
C ALA A 14 8.44 -21.58 -5.63
N ASP A 15 9.26 -20.78 -4.95
CA ASP A 15 10.17 -19.84 -5.57
C ASP A 15 11.49 -19.78 -4.80
N ILE A 16 12.59 -19.54 -5.52
CA ILE A 16 13.90 -19.29 -4.94
C ILE A 16 14.47 -18.05 -5.60
N GLN A 17 14.76 -17.05 -4.78
CA GLN A 17 15.36 -15.79 -5.20
C GLN A 17 16.76 -15.66 -4.62
N TRP A 18 17.68 -15.16 -5.42
CA TRP A 18 19.02 -14.82 -4.96
C TRP A 18 19.32 -13.37 -5.23
N ASP A 19 19.56 -12.61 -4.15
CA ASP A 19 19.90 -11.20 -4.18
C ASP A 19 21.37 -11.01 -3.82
N LYS A 20 22.06 -10.17 -4.58
CA LYS A 20 23.43 -9.76 -4.30
C LYS A 20 23.58 -8.27 -4.47
N LEU A 21 24.10 -7.62 -3.46
CA LEU A 21 24.54 -6.23 -3.52
C LEU A 21 26.06 -6.19 -3.42
N ALA A 22 26.71 -5.48 -4.32
CA ALA A 22 28.13 -5.15 -4.25
C ALA A 22 28.28 -3.65 -4.46
N SER A 23 28.84 -2.96 -3.47
CA SER A 23 29.17 -1.55 -3.54
C SER A 23 30.61 -1.34 -3.07
N THR A 24 31.13 -0.13 -3.20
CA THR A 24 32.46 0.24 -2.69
C THR A 24 32.57 0.12 -1.16
N ASN A 25 31.45 0.19 -0.45
CA ASN A 25 31.42 0.30 1.01
C ASN A 25 31.05 -1.02 1.70
N TYR A 26 30.25 -1.87 1.07
CA TYR A 26 29.89 -3.17 1.63
C TYR A 26 29.38 -4.14 0.54
N SER A 27 29.37 -5.42 0.85
CA SER A 27 28.75 -6.45 0.01
C SER A 27 27.86 -7.34 0.87
N ALA A 28 26.71 -7.70 0.32
CA ALA A 28 25.75 -8.58 0.98
C ALA A 28 25.10 -9.50 -0.03
N SER A 29 24.67 -10.68 0.42
CA SER A 29 23.86 -11.60 -0.39
C SER A 29 22.86 -12.31 0.48
N ARG A 30 21.68 -12.57 -0.12
CA ARG A 30 20.56 -13.29 0.50
C ARG A 30 20.02 -14.31 -0.49
N THR A 31 19.79 -15.51 -0.02
CA THR A 31 18.93 -16.48 -0.71
C THR A 31 17.60 -16.50 0.02
N THR A 32 16.50 -16.33 -0.71
CA THR A 32 15.14 -16.44 -0.18
C THR A 32 14.47 -17.64 -0.81
N ALA A 33 13.98 -18.57 0.00
CA ALA A 33 13.20 -19.72 -0.44
C ALA A 33 11.76 -19.55 0.05
N ILE A 34 10.80 -19.59 -0.87
CA ILE A 34 9.37 -19.43 -0.57
C ILE A 34 8.64 -20.68 -1.03
N SER A 35 7.73 -21.17 -0.20
CA SER A 35 6.75 -22.19 -0.60
C SER A 35 5.38 -21.81 -0.06
N ALA A 36 4.35 -22.00 -0.87
CA ALA A 36 2.99 -21.63 -0.48
C ALA A 36 1.99 -22.70 -0.90
N VAL A 37 1.01 -22.93 -0.04
CA VAL A 37 -0.21 -23.64 -0.34
C VAL A 37 -1.38 -22.68 -0.24
N SER A 38 -2.26 -22.69 -1.23
CA SER A 38 -3.48 -21.89 -1.21
C SER A 38 -4.68 -22.70 -1.65
N THR A 39 -5.84 -22.33 -1.12
CA THR A 39 -7.11 -22.93 -1.47
C THR A 39 -8.14 -21.85 -1.75
N SER A 40 -8.98 -22.09 -2.76
CA SER A 40 -10.07 -21.21 -3.15
C SER A 40 -11.36 -22.00 -3.19
N PHE A 41 -12.35 -21.55 -2.45
CA PHE A 41 -13.68 -22.19 -2.36
C PHE A 41 -14.76 -21.19 -2.76
N ASN A 42 -15.55 -21.54 -3.76
CA ASN A 42 -16.59 -20.68 -4.33
C ASN A 42 -17.96 -21.36 -4.26
N LEU A 43 -18.86 -20.76 -3.50
CA LEU A 43 -20.29 -21.02 -3.51
C LEU A 43 -21.04 -19.87 -4.18
N ASN A 44 -22.32 -20.02 -4.46
CA ASN A 44 -23.12 -19.02 -5.19
C ASN A 44 -22.96 -17.58 -4.66
N ARG A 45 -22.88 -17.41 -3.34
CA ARG A 45 -22.77 -16.10 -2.68
C ARG A 45 -21.50 -15.92 -1.86
N LEU A 46 -20.70 -16.96 -1.70
CA LEU A 46 -19.48 -16.94 -0.87
C LEU A 46 -18.28 -17.32 -1.74
N SER A 47 -17.27 -16.45 -1.75
CA SER A 47 -15.90 -16.77 -2.17
C SER A 47 -15.01 -16.70 -0.96
N LEU A 48 -14.28 -17.77 -0.70
CA LEU A 48 -13.31 -17.87 0.40
C LEU A 48 -11.97 -18.32 -0.16
N ASN A 49 -10.91 -17.57 0.16
CA ASN A 49 -9.55 -17.97 -0.15
C ASN A 49 -8.76 -18.07 1.16
N ALA A 50 -7.91 -19.07 1.26
CA ALA A 50 -6.98 -19.23 2.36
C ALA A 50 -5.62 -19.65 1.81
N ALA A 51 -4.55 -19.15 2.40
CA ALA A 51 -3.20 -19.54 2.05
C ALA A 51 -2.29 -19.59 3.29
N ALA A 52 -1.24 -20.38 3.18
CA ALA A 52 -0.12 -20.37 4.10
C ALA A 52 1.17 -20.34 3.28
N GLU A 53 2.00 -19.35 3.52
CA GLU A 53 3.31 -19.19 2.92
C GLU A 53 4.39 -19.48 3.97
N TYR A 54 5.36 -20.28 3.61
CA TYR A 54 6.62 -20.41 4.34
C TYR A 54 7.70 -19.65 3.58
N SER A 55 8.46 -18.81 4.31
CA SER A 55 9.59 -18.06 3.79
C SER A 55 10.83 -18.34 4.63
N GLY A 56 11.92 -18.77 3.97
CA GLY A 56 13.25 -18.93 4.55
C GLY A 56 14.22 -17.92 3.97
N TYR A 57 14.95 -17.20 4.83
CA TYR A 57 15.92 -16.17 4.46
C TYR A 57 17.31 -16.59 4.95
N PHE A 58 18.25 -16.66 4.03
CA PHE A 58 19.61 -17.14 4.25
C PHE A 58 20.60 -16.06 3.82
N ASP A 59 21.01 -15.22 4.78
CA ASP A 59 21.98 -14.16 4.58
C ASP A 59 23.38 -14.69 4.85
N LYS A 60 24.35 -14.33 4.01
CA LYS A 60 25.73 -14.74 4.22
C LYS A 60 26.27 -14.18 5.53
N GLY A 61 26.72 -15.07 6.43
CA GLY A 61 27.31 -14.69 7.72
C GLY A 61 26.31 -14.32 8.81
N GLN A 62 25.00 -14.54 8.59
CA GLN A 62 23.94 -14.32 9.56
C GLN A 62 23.18 -15.63 9.86
N ALA A 63 22.49 -15.65 10.99
CA ALA A 63 21.56 -16.73 11.29
C ALA A 63 20.38 -16.70 10.29
N SER A 64 19.97 -17.89 9.84
CA SER A 64 18.79 -18.01 8.97
C SER A 64 17.51 -17.57 9.70
N ARG A 65 16.59 -16.95 8.97
CA ARG A 65 15.30 -16.49 9.48
C ARG A 65 14.19 -17.22 8.75
N HIS A 66 13.14 -17.57 9.48
CA HIS A 66 12.02 -18.35 8.94
C HIS A 66 10.70 -17.72 9.37
N ALA A 67 9.71 -17.72 8.50
CA ALA A 67 8.37 -17.26 8.82
C ALA A 67 7.31 -18.14 8.16
N ILE A 68 6.15 -18.27 8.82
CA ILE A 68 4.92 -18.80 8.24
C ILE A 68 3.92 -17.66 8.21
N SER A 69 3.42 -17.30 7.05
CA SER A 69 2.50 -16.19 6.81
C SER A 69 1.14 -16.72 6.35
N PRO A 70 0.21 -17.00 7.27
CA PRO A 70 -1.15 -17.38 6.93
C PRO A 70 -1.94 -16.17 6.42
N SER A 71 -2.89 -16.43 5.53
CA SER A 71 -3.87 -15.44 5.06
C SER A 71 -5.22 -16.09 4.80
N VAL A 72 -6.27 -15.34 5.04
CA VAL A 72 -7.64 -15.66 4.67
C VAL A 72 -8.33 -14.42 4.16
N ASP A 73 -9.07 -14.53 3.08
CA ASP A 73 -9.95 -13.49 2.58
C ASP A 73 -11.31 -14.09 2.17
N PHE A 74 -12.32 -13.27 2.27
CA PHE A 74 -13.67 -13.66 1.90
C PHE A 74 -14.42 -12.53 1.19
N ARG A 75 -15.38 -12.93 0.36
CA ARG A 75 -16.43 -12.08 -0.24
C ARG A 75 -17.75 -12.79 -0.13
N VAL A 76 -18.72 -12.11 0.49
CA VAL A 76 -20.12 -12.60 0.62
C VAL A 76 -21.02 -11.64 -0.11
N ARG A 77 -21.68 -12.10 -1.19
CA ARG A 77 -22.73 -11.34 -1.86
C ARG A 77 -23.99 -11.34 -0.99
N THR A 78 -24.31 -10.20 -0.40
CA THR A 78 -25.48 -10.07 0.51
C THR A 78 -26.76 -9.83 -0.28
N ILE A 79 -26.80 -8.77 -1.07
CA ILE A 79 -27.87 -8.43 -2.01
C ILE A 79 -27.23 -8.04 -3.35
N ASP A 80 -28.07 -7.80 -4.37
CA ASP A 80 -27.55 -7.37 -5.66
C ASP A 80 -26.81 -6.04 -5.56
N GLY A 81 -25.57 -6.05 -6.04
CA GLY A 81 -24.66 -4.88 -5.99
C GLY A 81 -24.03 -4.58 -4.65
N LEU A 82 -24.21 -5.42 -3.60
CA LEU A 82 -23.60 -5.20 -2.29
C LEU A 82 -22.90 -6.47 -1.77
N ASP A 83 -21.61 -6.39 -1.60
CA ASP A 83 -20.78 -7.48 -1.09
C ASP A 83 -20.17 -7.09 0.25
N LEU A 84 -20.18 -8.02 1.22
CA LEU A 84 -19.34 -7.95 2.43
C LEU A 84 -17.99 -8.58 2.08
N VAL A 85 -16.90 -7.88 2.39
CA VAL A 85 -15.54 -8.30 2.10
C VAL A 85 -14.68 -8.19 3.35
N GLY A 86 -13.65 -9.01 3.45
CA GLY A 86 -12.69 -8.87 4.54
C GLY A 86 -11.52 -9.81 4.37
N PHE A 87 -10.45 -9.52 5.11
CA PHE A 87 -9.29 -10.39 5.17
C PHE A 87 -8.59 -10.31 6.53
N ALA A 88 -7.83 -11.35 6.82
CA ALA A 88 -6.83 -11.36 7.88
C ALA A 88 -5.57 -12.04 7.33
N ARG A 89 -4.39 -11.44 7.54
CA ARG A 89 -3.13 -12.00 7.10
C ARG A 89 -1.96 -11.60 7.98
N ARG A 90 -0.99 -12.47 8.09
CA ARG A 90 0.33 -12.15 8.61
C ARG A 90 1.25 -11.72 7.48
N ALA A 91 2.01 -10.65 7.69
CA ALA A 91 3.06 -10.19 6.80
C ALA A 91 4.39 -10.15 7.56
N TYR A 92 5.45 -10.66 6.97
CA TYR A 92 6.77 -10.72 7.55
C TYR A 92 7.78 -10.10 6.61
N ARG A 93 8.59 -9.16 7.11
CA ARG A 93 9.61 -8.46 6.31
C ARG A 93 10.97 -8.51 7.00
N VAL A 94 11.96 -9.09 6.34
CA VAL A 94 13.35 -8.98 6.79
C VAL A 94 13.93 -7.60 6.44
N PRO A 95 14.87 -7.07 7.24
CA PRO A 95 15.54 -5.81 6.93
C PRO A 95 16.23 -5.84 5.56
N MET A 96 16.23 -4.72 4.86
CA MET A 96 16.96 -4.55 3.60
C MET A 96 18.47 -4.43 3.84
N PHE A 97 19.28 -4.70 2.82
CA PHE A 97 20.74 -4.61 2.94
C PHE A 97 21.22 -3.23 3.34
N ASN A 98 20.60 -2.16 2.83
CA ASN A 98 20.95 -0.79 3.24
C ASN A 98 20.59 -0.52 4.70
N GLU A 99 19.47 -1.04 5.19
CA GLU A 99 19.07 -0.91 6.59
C GLU A 99 20.06 -1.63 7.53
N LEU A 100 20.70 -2.71 7.06
CA LEU A 100 21.64 -3.50 7.86
C LEU A 100 23.10 -3.02 7.74
N TYR A 101 23.55 -2.67 6.53
CA TYR A 101 25.00 -2.63 6.23
C TYR A 101 25.49 -1.33 5.61
N TYR A 102 24.61 -0.37 5.28
CA TYR A 102 25.07 0.90 4.68
C TYR A 102 25.95 1.66 5.66
N VAL A 103 27.19 1.98 5.23
CA VAL A 103 28.18 2.66 6.08
C VAL A 103 27.67 4.03 6.55
N GLY A 104 27.72 4.27 7.87
CA GLY A 104 27.22 5.50 8.49
C GLY A 104 25.72 5.57 8.70
N TYR A 105 24.96 4.52 8.27
CA TYR A 105 23.52 4.46 8.44
C TYR A 105 23.06 3.10 8.98
N GLY A 106 23.55 1.98 8.42
CA GLY A 106 23.03 0.64 8.68
C GLY A 106 23.14 0.19 10.13
N ASN A 107 22.20 -0.64 10.56
CA ASN A 107 22.15 -1.28 11.87
C ASN A 107 21.98 -2.79 11.71
N PRO A 108 23.04 -3.60 11.94
CA PRO A 108 22.99 -5.05 11.77
C PRO A 108 22.12 -5.78 12.81
N ASP A 109 21.76 -5.12 13.92
CA ASP A 109 20.94 -5.69 14.99
C ASP A 109 19.42 -5.58 14.73
N LEU A 110 19.00 -5.06 13.58
CA LEU A 110 17.60 -4.94 13.23
C LEU A 110 16.89 -6.31 13.19
N LYS A 111 15.76 -6.33 13.87
CA LYS A 111 14.82 -7.45 13.85
C LYS A 111 13.87 -7.32 12.65
N PRO A 112 13.41 -8.45 12.09
CA PRO A 112 12.36 -8.44 11.07
C PRO A 112 11.07 -7.80 11.60
N GLU A 113 10.35 -7.13 10.71
CA GLU A 113 8.99 -6.68 10.98
C GLU A 113 8.03 -7.86 10.88
N ASP A 114 7.05 -7.90 11.78
CA ASP A 114 6.02 -8.92 11.84
C ASP A 114 4.67 -8.25 12.08
N ALA A 115 3.78 -8.36 11.11
CA ALA A 115 2.50 -7.67 11.12
C ALA A 115 1.32 -8.62 10.98
N TRP A 116 0.28 -8.38 11.77
CA TRP A 116 -1.07 -8.87 11.52
C TRP A 116 -1.91 -7.74 10.95
N LEU A 117 -2.47 -7.98 9.78
CA LEU A 117 -3.29 -7.05 9.03
C LEU A 117 -4.70 -7.62 8.92
N THR A 118 -5.68 -6.83 9.34
CA THR A 118 -7.10 -7.20 9.27
C THR A 118 -7.93 -6.07 8.68
N ASP A 119 -8.92 -6.45 7.91
CA ASP A 119 -9.81 -5.54 7.22
C ASP A 119 -11.21 -6.15 7.12
N LEU A 120 -12.22 -5.32 7.28
CA LEU A 120 -13.62 -5.68 7.07
C LEU A 120 -14.33 -4.52 6.41
N GLY A 121 -15.01 -4.78 5.33
CA GLY A 121 -15.65 -3.72 4.55
C GLY A 121 -16.85 -4.16 3.76
N VAL A 122 -17.46 -3.17 3.13
CA VAL A 122 -18.60 -3.31 2.25
C VAL A 122 -18.23 -2.72 0.88
N ASP A 123 -18.47 -3.49 -0.17
CA ASP A 123 -18.21 -3.13 -1.55
C ASP A 123 -19.54 -3.03 -2.29
N PHE A 124 -19.89 -1.82 -2.72
CA PHE A 124 -21.11 -1.51 -3.43
C PHE A 124 -20.81 -1.15 -4.88
N HIS A 125 -21.53 -1.77 -5.79
CA HIS A 125 -21.51 -1.43 -7.20
C HIS A 125 -22.91 -1.49 -7.79
N ARG A 126 -23.26 -0.50 -8.58
CA ARG A 126 -24.58 -0.41 -9.20
C ARG A 126 -24.53 0.24 -10.57
N GLN A 127 -25.09 -0.44 -11.54
CA GLN A 127 -25.42 0.18 -12.82
C GLN A 127 -26.74 0.96 -12.67
N VAL A 128 -26.64 2.30 -12.64
CA VAL A 128 -27.79 3.20 -12.47
C VAL A 128 -28.57 3.29 -13.78
N SER A 129 -27.84 3.31 -14.91
CA SER A 129 -28.40 3.31 -16.26
C SER A 129 -27.46 2.56 -17.22
N ARG A 130 -27.84 2.44 -18.50
CA ARG A 130 -26.95 1.88 -19.53
C ARG A 130 -25.63 2.64 -19.70
N THR A 131 -25.61 3.88 -19.24
CA THR A 131 -24.49 4.81 -19.44
C THR A 131 -23.85 5.28 -18.14
N TRP A 132 -24.33 4.82 -16.99
CA TRP A 132 -23.88 5.31 -15.70
C TRP A 132 -23.73 4.19 -14.67
N ASN A 133 -22.49 4.04 -14.15
CA ASN A 133 -22.13 3.11 -13.09
C ASN A 133 -21.68 3.85 -11.84
N LEU A 134 -22.05 3.35 -10.67
CA LEU A 134 -21.57 3.81 -9.36
C LEU A 134 -20.82 2.67 -8.67
N LYS A 135 -19.75 3.04 -7.97
CA LYS A 135 -18.99 2.15 -7.08
C LYS A 135 -18.70 2.87 -5.77
N ALA A 136 -18.80 2.16 -4.66
CA ALA A 136 -18.39 2.66 -3.36
C ALA A 136 -17.88 1.50 -2.50
N LYS A 137 -16.79 1.71 -1.79
CA LYS A 137 -16.23 0.75 -0.86
C LYS A 137 -15.89 1.47 0.45
N VAL A 138 -16.27 0.87 1.57
CA VAL A 138 -15.92 1.35 2.91
C VAL A 138 -15.29 0.18 3.64
N ASP A 139 -14.07 0.36 4.14
CA ASP A 139 -13.32 -0.63 4.88
C ASP A 139 -12.89 -0.05 6.22
N GLY A 140 -13.04 -0.84 7.29
CA GLY A 140 -12.38 -0.61 8.57
C GLY A 140 -11.22 -1.57 8.73
N PHE A 141 -10.06 -1.09 9.16
CA PHE A 141 -8.89 -1.92 9.37
C PHE A 141 -8.34 -1.81 10.79
N TYR A 142 -7.73 -2.90 11.25
CA TYR A 142 -7.00 -2.98 12.50
C TYR A 142 -5.73 -3.79 12.30
N ASN A 143 -4.58 -3.12 12.45
CA ASN A 143 -3.28 -3.70 12.18
C ASN A 143 -2.38 -3.60 13.41
N ILE A 144 -1.64 -4.66 13.68
CA ILE A 144 -0.59 -4.69 14.70
C ILE A 144 0.71 -5.04 13.99
N LEU A 145 1.71 -4.19 14.16
CA LEU A 145 3.04 -4.38 13.61
C LEU A 145 4.05 -4.42 14.76
N SER A 146 4.80 -5.49 14.84
CA SER A 146 5.91 -5.66 15.79
C SER A 146 7.24 -5.38 15.10
N ASN A 147 8.18 -4.79 15.84
CA ASN A 147 9.53 -4.46 15.36
C ASN A 147 9.53 -3.58 14.10
N LYS A 148 8.61 -2.61 14.01
CA LYS A 148 8.60 -1.67 12.88
C LYS A 148 9.97 -1.03 12.69
N ILE A 149 10.54 -1.16 11.50
CA ILE A 149 11.80 -0.48 11.17
C ILE A 149 11.48 0.96 10.74
N THR A 150 12.16 1.90 11.38
CA THR A 150 12.09 3.32 11.05
C THR A 150 13.47 3.94 11.28
N SER A 151 13.67 5.17 10.83
CA SER A 151 14.90 5.90 11.07
C SER A 151 14.62 7.14 11.88
N ALA A 152 15.53 7.50 12.77
CA ALA A 152 15.49 8.74 13.53
C ALA A 152 16.90 9.31 13.70
N PRO A 153 17.00 10.62 13.99
CA PRO A 153 18.24 11.24 14.43
C PRO A 153 18.80 10.55 15.67
N THR A 154 20.11 10.47 15.76
CA THR A 154 20.75 10.00 17.01
C THR A 154 20.66 11.06 18.10
N ALA A 155 20.79 10.64 19.36
CA ALA A 155 20.78 11.57 20.50
C ALA A 155 22.03 12.48 20.52
N GLU A 156 23.15 11.99 19.97
CA GLU A 156 24.44 12.70 19.94
C GLU A 156 24.51 13.73 18.80
N ASP A 157 23.92 13.41 17.62
CA ASP A 157 23.94 14.30 16.45
C ASP A 157 22.63 14.21 15.68
N PRO A 158 21.81 15.28 15.65
CA PRO A 158 20.55 15.30 14.91
C PRO A 158 20.69 15.14 13.38
N ASN A 159 21.89 15.28 12.83
CA ASN A 159 22.14 15.09 11.40
C ASN A 159 22.43 13.62 11.05
N ILE A 160 22.75 12.78 12.05
CA ILE A 160 23.01 11.36 11.86
C ILE A 160 21.72 10.58 12.11
N TRP A 161 21.20 9.97 11.07
CA TRP A 161 19.99 9.13 11.13
C TRP A 161 20.39 7.66 11.13
N LEU A 162 19.82 6.89 12.05
CA LEU A 162 20.04 5.44 12.09
C LEU A 162 18.69 4.70 12.08
N PRO A 163 18.63 3.54 11.42
CA PRO A 163 17.45 2.69 11.47
C PRO A 163 17.41 1.92 12.80
N TYR A 164 16.22 1.82 13.36
CA TYR A 164 15.94 1.07 14.59
C TYR A 164 14.55 0.42 14.53
N ASN A 165 14.29 -0.48 15.45
CA ASN A 165 12.96 -1.08 15.56
C ASN A 165 12.13 -0.36 16.64
N ILE A 166 10.93 0.11 16.25
CA ILE A 166 9.86 0.40 17.20
C ILE A 166 9.24 -0.94 17.60
N GLY A 167 9.11 -1.21 18.90
CA GLY A 167 8.70 -2.51 19.42
C GLY A 167 7.32 -2.94 18.91
N ARG A 168 6.30 -2.08 19.05
CA ARG A 168 4.92 -2.39 18.64
C ARG A 168 4.19 -1.15 18.15
N VAL A 169 3.57 -1.25 16.98
CA VAL A 169 2.71 -0.20 16.41
C VAL A 169 1.31 -0.78 16.20
N ARG A 170 0.30 -0.04 16.65
CA ARG A 170 -1.10 -0.30 16.31
C ARG A 170 -1.57 0.73 15.31
N SER A 171 -2.13 0.27 14.20
CA SER A 171 -2.80 1.13 13.22
C SER A 171 -4.27 0.73 13.12
N ILE A 172 -5.16 1.69 13.31
CA ILE A 172 -6.60 1.54 13.15
C ILE A 172 -7.10 2.67 12.26
N GLY A 173 -8.06 2.38 11.42
CA GLY A 173 -8.60 3.41 10.52
C GLY A 173 -9.77 2.95 9.68
N LEU A 174 -10.17 3.85 8.80
CA LEU A 174 -11.27 3.67 7.86
C LEU A 174 -10.85 4.19 6.49
N ASP A 175 -11.08 3.38 5.46
CA ASP A 175 -10.88 3.75 4.07
C ASP A 175 -12.23 3.86 3.36
N LEU A 176 -12.44 4.95 2.64
CA LEU A 176 -13.56 5.16 1.73
C LEU A 176 -13.03 5.30 0.30
N VAL A 177 -13.53 4.50 -0.60
CA VAL A 177 -13.32 4.64 -2.04
C VAL A 177 -14.68 4.77 -2.70
N THR A 178 -14.92 5.85 -3.42
CA THR A 178 -16.14 6.00 -4.21
C THR A 178 -15.79 6.52 -5.59
N GLY A 179 -16.57 6.12 -6.56
CA GLY A 179 -16.35 6.54 -7.93
C GLY A 179 -17.59 6.37 -8.81
N THR A 180 -17.54 7.02 -9.94
CA THR A 180 -18.59 6.92 -10.96
C THR A 180 -17.99 6.95 -12.35
N GLU A 181 -18.59 6.19 -13.24
CA GLU A 181 -18.25 6.15 -14.66
C GLU A 181 -19.50 6.50 -15.47
N PHE A 182 -19.36 7.37 -16.46
CA PHE A 182 -20.44 7.69 -17.36
C PHE A 182 -19.99 7.71 -18.82
N THR A 183 -20.94 7.42 -19.71
CA THR A 183 -20.73 7.48 -21.16
C THR A 183 -21.93 8.19 -21.77
N TYR A 184 -21.70 9.28 -22.52
CA TYR A 184 -22.73 10.00 -23.24
C TYR A 184 -22.24 10.39 -24.64
N GLY A 185 -22.71 9.70 -25.65
CA GLY A 185 -22.18 9.83 -27.00
C GLY A 185 -20.70 9.51 -27.08
N GLU A 186 -19.88 10.47 -27.51
CA GLU A 186 -18.43 10.32 -27.56
C GLU A 186 -17.70 10.72 -26.27
N TRP A 187 -18.44 11.21 -25.27
CA TRP A 187 -17.91 11.56 -23.96
C TRP A 187 -17.85 10.34 -23.05
N LYS A 188 -16.71 10.19 -22.40
CA LYS A 188 -16.55 9.24 -21.30
C LYS A 188 -15.96 9.98 -20.11
N GLY A 189 -16.52 9.76 -18.95
CA GLY A 189 -16.04 10.34 -17.70
C GLY A 189 -15.89 9.29 -16.62
N GLU A 190 -14.87 9.49 -15.79
CA GLU A 190 -14.62 8.73 -14.58
C GLU A 190 -14.26 9.72 -13.48
N MET A 191 -14.86 9.57 -12.31
CA MET A 191 -14.53 10.35 -11.12
C MET A 191 -14.26 9.37 -9.99
N ASP A 192 -13.14 9.57 -9.27
CA ASP A 192 -12.77 8.79 -8.11
C ASP A 192 -12.45 9.71 -6.94
N LEU A 193 -12.97 9.36 -5.78
CA LEU A 193 -12.61 9.95 -4.49
C LEU A 193 -12.15 8.83 -3.56
N ARG A 194 -11.00 9.03 -2.94
CA ARG A 194 -10.46 8.16 -1.89
C ARG A 194 -10.20 8.99 -0.65
N TYR A 195 -10.68 8.52 0.46
CA TYR A 195 -10.40 9.09 1.77
C TYR A 195 -9.89 7.99 2.69
N SER A 196 -8.82 8.27 3.39
CA SER A 196 -8.27 7.40 4.43
C SER A 196 -8.14 8.21 5.72
N ASP A 197 -8.71 7.69 6.79
CA ASP A 197 -8.48 8.13 8.16
C ASP A 197 -7.75 7.02 8.91
N GLN A 198 -6.58 7.34 9.50
CA GLN A 198 -5.82 6.36 10.27
C GLN A 198 -5.14 6.95 11.49
N SER A 199 -5.13 6.16 12.54
CA SER A 199 -4.33 6.38 13.74
C SER A 199 -3.29 5.27 13.87
N ALA A 200 -2.02 5.59 13.63
CA ALA A 200 -0.88 4.69 13.82
C ALA A 200 -0.10 5.14 15.04
N VAL A 201 -0.16 4.39 16.13
CA VAL A 201 0.41 4.79 17.42
C VAL A 201 1.40 3.76 17.94
N ASP A 202 2.43 4.26 18.64
CA ASP A 202 3.33 3.40 19.39
C ASP A 202 2.60 2.76 20.58
N ARG A 203 2.73 1.44 20.68
CA ARG A 203 2.20 0.61 21.77
C ARG A 203 3.28 -0.24 22.41
N THR A 204 4.54 0.17 22.28
CA THR A 204 5.67 -0.47 22.94
C THR A 204 5.61 -0.18 24.43
N PRO A 205 5.52 -1.18 25.32
CA PRO A 205 5.60 -0.96 26.75
C PRO A 205 6.85 -0.17 27.14
N ASP A 206 6.71 0.73 28.06
CA ASP A 206 7.78 1.57 28.63
C ASP A 206 8.51 2.48 27.63
N SER A 207 7.98 2.62 26.41
CA SER A 207 8.49 3.58 25.41
C SER A 207 8.11 5.01 25.78
N TYR A 208 9.05 5.95 25.62
CA TYR A 208 8.78 7.40 25.80
C TYR A 208 7.70 7.92 24.82
N SER A 209 7.54 7.26 23.67
CA SER A 209 6.53 7.57 22.64
C SER A 209 5.24 6.74 22.78
N TYR A 210 5.04 6.03 23.91
CA TYR A 210 3.85 5.23 24.09
C TYR A 210 2.56 6.04 23.91
N GLY A 211 1.68 5.58 23.04
CA GLY A 211 0.42 6.25 22.72
C GLY A 211 0.54 7.41 21.74
N GLN A 212 1.74 7.82 21.36
CA GLN A 212 1.94 8.87 20.39
C GLN A 212 1.81 8.34 18.95
N GLN A 213 1.38 9.22 18.06
CA GLN A 213 1.32 8.96 16.62
C GLN A 213 2.73 8.73 16.07
N ILE A 214 2.88 7.71 15.24
CA ILE A 214 4.14 7.46 14.53
C ILE A 214 4.46 8.65 13.62
N PRO A 215 5.68 9.21 13.67
CA PRO A 215 6.08 10.35 12.87
C PRO A 215 5.83 10.14 11.36
N TYR A 216 5.53 11.24 10.67
CA TYR A 216 5.34 11.34 9.21
C TYR A 216 4.15 10.56 8.63
N ILE A 217 3.38 9.85 9.45
CA ILE A 217 2.14 9.19 9.03
C ILE A 217 0.99 10.21 9.10
N ALA A 218 0.38 10.48 7.96
CA ALA A 218 -0.80 11.35 7.90
C ALA A 218 -2.02 10.67 8.53
N LYS A 219 -2.76 11.40 9.37
CA LYS A 219 -4.06 10.92 9.89
C LYS A 219 -5.11 10.90 8.79
N HIS A 220 -5.13 11.93 7.96
CA HIS A 220 -6.09 12.05 6.88
C HIS A 220 -5.38 12.15 5.53
N THR A 221 -5.80 11.35 4.59
CA THR A 221 -5.36 11.41 3.19
C THR A 221 -6.59 11.45 2.30
N VAL A 222 -6.68 12.47 1.43
CA VAL A 222 -7.72 12.54 0.40
C VAL A 222 -7.05 12.53 -0.97
N THR A 223 -7.59 11.75 -1.89
CA THR A 223 -7.23 11.81 -3.30
C THR A 223 -8.51 11.90 -4.12
N ALA A 224 -8.65 12.95 -4.90
CA ALA A 224 -9.73 13.11 -5.87
C ALA A 224 -9.15 13.17 -7.27
N SER A 225 -9.72 12.43 -8.20
CA SER A 225 -9.34 12.46 -9.60
C SER A 225 -10.56 12.44 -10.51
N VAL A 226 -10.43 13.11 -11.63
CA VAL A 226 -11.42 13.10 -12.71
C VAL A 226 -10.68 12.71 -13.99
N LYS A 227 -11.28 11.85 -14.77
CA LYS A 227 -10.84 11.53 -16.12
C LYS A 227 -11.97 11.83 -17.08
N ALA A 228 -11.77 12.77 -17.99
CA ALA A 228 -12.74 13.12 -19.03
C ALA A 228 -12.12 12.87 -20.39
N SER A 229 -12.80 12.08 -21.23
CA SER A 229 -12.33 11.72 -22.57
C SER A 229 -13.35 12.12 -23.63
N TRP A 230 -12.89 12.71 -24.72
CA TRP A 230 -13.69 13.10 -25.86
C TRP A 230 -12.87 13.11 -27.15
N LYS A 231 -13.29 12.35 -28.14
CA LYS A 231 -12.66 12.32 -29.50
C LYS A 231 -11.12 12.15 -29.46
N GLY A 232 -10.63 11.31 -28.55
CA GLY A 232 -9.21 11.04 -28.37
C GLY A 232 -8.46 12.11 -27.57
N TYR A 233 -9.10 13.16 -27.07
CA TYR A 233 -8.60 13.99 -25.99
C TYR A 233 -8.90 13.32 -24.66
N GLU A 234 -8.00 13.49 -23.68
CA GLU A 234 -8.21 13.06 -22.31
C GLU A 234 -7.64 14.11 -21.37
N LEU A 235 -8.46 14.55 -20.41
CA LEU A 235 -8.12 15.46 -19.33
C LEU A 235 -8.18 14.70 -18.02
N ASN A 236 -7.11 14.78 -17.22
CA ASN A 236 -7.04 14.10 -15.94
C ASN A 236 -6.43 15.01 -14.85
N PRO A 237 -7.24 15.83 -14.18
CA PRO A 237 -6.85 16.48 -12.92
C PRO A 237 -6.82 15.46 -11.79
N ARG A 238 -5.81 15.57 -10.91
CA ARG A 238 -5.68 14.81 -9.68
C ARG A 238 -5.29 15.72 -8.53
N TRP A 239 -6.11 15.74 -7.49
CA TRP A 239 -5.87 16.49 -6.27
C TRP A 239 -5.55 15.52 -5.12
N VAL A 240 -4.54 15.86 -4.29
CA VAL A 240 -4.12 15.11 -3.13
C VAL A 240 -4.00 16.06 -1.95
N LEU A 241 -4.58 15.68 -0.81
CA LEU A 241 -4.41 16.34 0.49
C LEU A 241 -3.81 15.32 1.49
N LYS A 242 -2.85 15.78 2.30
CA LYS A 242 -2.40 15.05 3.50
C LYS A 242 -2.40 15.99 4.70
N SER A 243 -3.01 15.55 5.79
CA SER A 243 -3.12 16.32 7.02
C SER A 243 -2.93 15.49 8.28
N GLY A 244 -2.76 16.16 9.42
CA GLY A 244 -2.58 15.54 10.71
C GLY A 244 -1.28 14.75 10.81
N ARG A 245 -0.19 15.27 10.25
CA ARG A 245 1.16 14.71 10.37
C ARG A 245 1.93 15.37 11.50
N ASN A 246 2.82 14.64 12.08
CA ASN A 246 3.80 15.14 13.05
C ASN A 246 5.19 14.59 12.73
N ASP A 247 6.19 15.23 13.29
CA ASP A 247 7.54 14.68 13.43
C ASP A 247 7.85 14.41 14.92
N ALA A 248 9.13 14.28 15.27
CA ALA A 248 9.56 14.09 16.66
C ALA A 248 9.43 15.37 17.52
N THR A 249 9.27 16.54 16.90
CA THR A 249 9.29 17.86 17.56
C THR A 249 7.93 18.53 17.62
N GLY A 250 6.98 18.12 16.78
CA GLY A 250 5.65 18.71 16.75
C GLY A 250 4.85 18.40 15.49
N ASN A 251 3.85 19.22 15.22
CA ASN A 251 2.99 19.06 14.06
C ASN A 251 3.67 19.58 12.79
N LEU A 252 3.59 18.80 11.72
CA LEU A 252 3.95 19.21 10.37
C LEU A 252 2.75 19.86 9.67
N ALA A 253 3.04 20.86 8.84
CA ALA A 253 2.02 21.52 8.06
C ALA A 253 1.27 20.55 7.14
N ASP A 254 -0.03 20.74 7.04
CA ASP A 254 -0.87 20.09 6.05
C ASP A 254 -0.49 20.58 4.66
N TRP A 255 -0.65 19.72 3.67
CA TRP A 255 -0.36 20.10 2.29
C TRP A 255 -1.33 19.48 1.29
N HIS A 256 -1.46 20.13 0.16
CA HIS A 256 -2.25 19.63 -0.96
C HIS A 256 -1.61 19.99 -2.29
N THR A 257 -1.72 19.10 -3.26
CA THR A 257 -1.23 19.32 -4.62
C THR A 257 -2.33 19.10 -5.63
N LEU A 258 -2.23 19.78 -6.76
CA LEU A 258 -3.07 19.57 -7.93
C LEU A 258 -2.16 19.27 -9.13
N ASP A 259 -2.32 18.09 -9.68
CA ASP A 259 -1.65 17.65 -10.91
C ASP A 259 -2.66 17.65 -12.06
N LEU A 260 -2.20 17.93 -13.26
CA LEU A 260 -3.03 17.91 -14.47
C LEU A 260 -2.30 17.17 -15.57
N THR A 261 -2.96 16.18 -16.17
CA THR A 261 -2.48 15.52 -17.39
C THR A 261 -3.47 15.77 -18.51
N LEU A 262 -2.96 16.22 -19.64
CA LEU A 262 -3.67 16.36 -20.91
C LEU A 262 -3.07 15.42 -21.94
N SER A 263 -3.91 14.59 -22.55
CA SER A 263 -3.49 13.62 -23.56
C SER A 263 -4.28 13.80 -24.84
N LYS A 264 -3.65 13.52 -25.97
CA LYS A 264 -4.31 13.43 -27.28
C LYS A 264 -3.80 12.23 -28.04
N THR A 265 -4.71 11.38 -28.48
CA THR A 265 -4.42 10.26 -29.38
C THR A 265 -4.90 10.60 -30.79
N PHE A 266 -3.98 10.61 -31.74
CA PHE A 266 -4.26 10.77 -33.17
C PHE A 266 -4.28 9.39 -33.82
N ARG A 267 -5.36 9.04 -34.49
CA ARG A 267 -5.41 7.86 -35.36
C ARG A 267 -4.80 8.22 -36.68
N LEU A 268 -3.70 7.59 -37.01
CA LEU A 268 -3.03 7.75 -38.29
C LEU A 268 -3.55 6.72 -39.31
N ARG A 269 -2.94 6.66 -40.49
CA ARG A 269 -3.38 5.71 -41.53
C ARG A 269 -3.02 4.27 -41.14
N GLY A 270 -3.94 3.34 -41.35
CA GLY A 270 -3.76 1.92 -41.00
C GLY A 270 -3.80 1.68 -39.46
N PRO A 271 -3.00 0.76 -38.93
CA PRO A 271 -2.98 0.42 -37.50
C PRO A 271 -2.20 1.41 -36.62
N LEU A 272 -1.64 2.48 -37.22
CA LEU A 272 -0.77 3.41 -36.52
C LEU A 272 -1.58 4.43 -35.70
N SER A 273 -1.09 4.74 -34.51
CA SER A 273 -1.58 5.84 -33.66
C SER A 273 -0.42 6.61 -33.06
N LEU A 274 -0.60 7.91 -32.86
CA LEU A 274 0.34 8.79 -32.17
C LEU A 274 -0.33 9.33 -30.92
N GLY A 275 0.28 9.11 -29.74
CA GLY A 275 -0.15 9.66 -28.46
C GLY A 275 0.78 10.80 -28.02
N ILE A 276 0.20 11.93 -27.63
CA ILE A 276 0.91 13.04 -27.00
C ILE A 276 0.35 13.23 -25.60
N ASN A 277 1.23 13.27 -24.60
CA ASN A 277 0.87 13.50 -23.20
C ASN A 277 1.65 14.71 -22.68
N ILE A 278 0.95 15.62 -22.03
CA ILE A 278 1.51 16.78 -21.34
C ILE A 278 1.05 16.69 -19.88
N ALA A 279 2.01 16.72 -18.95
CA ALA A 279 1.72 16.68 -17.52
C ALA A 279 2.30 17.92 -16.84
N ALA A 280 1.47 18.59 -16.05
CA ALA A 280 1.87 19.63 -15.12
C ALA A 280 1.61 19.13 -13.71
N LYS A 281 2.63 19.20 -12.85
CA LYS A 281 2.55 18.73 -11.45
C LYS A 281 2.59 19.90 -10.50
N ASN A 282 1.92 19.75 -9.37
CA ASN A 282 1.88 20.74 -8.31
C ASN A 282 1.47 22.15 -8.81
N LEU A 283 0.40 22.23 -9.56
CA LEU A 283 -0.11 23.50 -10.15
C LEU A 283 -0.43 24.59 -9.11
N LEU A 284 -0.60 24.19 -7.84
CA LEU A 284 -0.86 25.11 -6.74
C LEU A 284 0.43 25.67 -6.12
N ASP A 285 1.60 25.27 -6.64
CA ASP A 285 2.94 25.63 -6.11
C ASP A 285 3.05 25.43 -4.59
N CYS A 286 2.41 24.37 -4.07
CA CYS A 286 2.44 24.06 -2.65
C CYS A 286 3.82 23.59 -2.26
N ARG A 287 4.48 24.32 -1.37
CA ARG A 287 5.74 23.89 -0.74
C ARG A 287 5.42 23.03 0.46
N TYR A 288 5.97 21.84 0.51
CA TYR A 288 5.71 20.89 1.59
C TYR A 288 6.94 20.04 1.89
N GLU A 289 7.03 19.63 3.14
CA GLU A 289 8.07 18.72 3.60
C GLU A 289 7.51 17.31 3.74
N LEU A 290 8.19 16.33 3.16
CA LEU A 290 7.90 14.91 3.41
C LEU A 290 8.51 14.47 4.74
N VAL A 291 9.73 14.95 5.01
CA VAL A 291 10.47 14.81 6.25
C VAL A 291 10.94 16.21 6.63
N SER A 292 10.96 16.54 7.91
CA SER A 292 11.39 17.86 8.40
C SER A 292 12.75 18.25 7.82
N GLY A 293 12.80 19.45 7.25
CA GLY A 293 13.99 19.99 6.59
C GLY A 293 14.26 19.51 5.17
N TYR A 294 13.37 18.65 4.60
CA TYR A 294 13.47 18.17 3.22
C TYR A 294 12.20 18.53 2.44
N THR A 295 12.31 19.50 1.54
CA THR A 295 11.23 19.98 0.66
C THR A 295 11.27 19.35 -0.72
#